data_b92fece9f1029a5c73504d8181396bda
#
_entry.id   b92fece9f1029a5c73504d8181396bda
#
_cell.length_a   1.000
_cell.length_b   1.000
_cell.length_c   1.000
_cell.angle_alpha   90.00
_cell.angle_beta   90.00
_cell.angle_gamma   90.00
#
_symmetry.space_group_name_H-M   'P 1'
#
loop_
_entity.id
_entity.type
_entity.pdbx_description
1 polymer ?
#
loop_
_entity_poly.entity_id
_entity_poly.type
_entity_poly.pdbx_seq_one_letter_code
_entity_poly.pdbx_strand_id
1 'polypeptide(L)'
;MRYATAFLAGGLCLASPLPAAAQQASQLSTATRRYVAVAEPVVAITHVTLIDGTGAAPRTDQTVVIRDGRIAAVGPSSSTAVPNGAHTIEGRGHTVIPGLVGMHDHLFYMAVGGRN
;
A
#
# COMPACT_ATOMS: atom_id res chain seq x y z
N MET A 1 36.53 9.95 -53.77
CA MET A 1 35.21 9.56 -53.21
C MET A 1 35.33 9.46 -51.71
N ARG A 2 34.71 10.38 -50.96
CA ARG A 2 34.77 10.44 -49.48
C ARG A 2 33.37 10.07 -48.97
N TYR A 3 33.26 8.93 -48.28
CA TYR A 3 32.03 8.50 -47.66
C TYR A 3 31.90 9.15 -46.27
N ALA A 4 30.90 10.00 -46.08
CA ALA A 4 30.53 10.56 -44.79
C ALA A 4 29.64 9.59 -44.06
N THR A 5 30.10 9.07 -42.93
CA THR A 5 29.31 8.19 -42.04
C THR A 5 28.55 9.07 -41.07
N ALA A 6 27.23 9.12 -41.21
CA ALA A 6 26.33 9.80 -40.27
C ALA A 6 26.03 8.88 -39.07
N PHE A 7 26.48 9.29 -37.88
CA PHE A 7 26.07 8.64 -36.63
C PHE A 7 24.69 9.16 -36.20
N LEU A 8 23.68 8.29 -36.23
CA LEU A 8 22.40 8.56 -35.55
C LEU A 8 22.60 8.35 -34.05
N ALA A 9 22.53 9.42 -33.27
CA ALA A 9 22.48 9.37 -31.83
C ALA A 9 21.02 9.02 -31.43
N GLY A 10 20.78 7.74 -31.08
CA GLY A 10 19.52 7.28 -30.50
C GLY A 10 19.38 7.79 -29.06
N GLY A 11 18.51 8.77 -28.84
CA GLY A 11 18.17 9.25 -27.50
C GLY A 11 17.38 8.18 -26.74
N LEU A 12 18.00 7.58 -25.72
CA LEU A 12 17.34 6.68 -24.76
C LEU A 12 16.48 7.53 -23.83
N CYS A 13 15.15 7.60 -24.09
CA CYS A 13 14.20 8.19 -23.15
C CYS A 13 14.13 7.31 -21.89
N LEU A 14 14.83 7.71 -20.84
CA LEU A 14 14.64 7.16 -19.49
C LEU A 14 13.30 7.67 -18.95
N ALA A 15 12.23 6.90 -19.15
CA ALA A 15 10.96 7.13 -18.48
C ALA A 15 11.14 6.83 -16.99
N SER A 16 11.35 7.89 -16.19
CA SER A 16 11.33 7.77 -14.73
C SER A 16 9.94 7.31 -14.31
N PRO A 17 9.79 6.24 -13.50
CA PRO A 17 8.49 5.86 -12.97
C PRO A 17 7.98 7.00 -12.09
N LEU A 18 6.83 7.58 -12.46
CA LEU A 18 6.14 8.54 -11.62
C LEU A 18 5.77 7.84 -10.31
N PRO A 19 6.07 8.41 -9.14
CA PRO A 19 5.63 7.85 -7.89
C PRO A 19 4.10 7.77 -7.89
N ALA A 20 3.54 6.58 -7.67
CA ALA A 20 2.11 6.43 -7.45
C ALA A 20 1.75 7.23 -6.19
N ALA A 21 1.13 8.38 -6.37
CA ALA A 21 0.62 9.16 -5.25
C ALA A 21 -0.54 8.39 -4.63
N ALA A 22 -0.43 8.07 -3.34
CA ALA A 22 -1.56 7.51 -2.61
C ALA A 22 -2.72 8.52 -2.65
N GLN A 23 -3.93 8.05 -2.99
CA GLN A 23 -5.12 8.90 -3.01
C GLN A 23 -5.38 9.42 -1.59
N GLN A 24 -5.39 10.74 -1.44
CA GLN A 24 -5.74 11.36 -0.17
C GLN A 24 -7.26 11.31 0.04
N ALA A 25 -7.69 11.10 1.29
CA ALA A 25 -9.11 11.06 1.64
C ALA A 25 -9.87 12.33 1.22
N SER A 26 -9.18 13.49 1.16
CA SER A 26 -9.73 14.77 0.69
C SER A 26 -10.13 14.78 -0.79
N GLN A 27 -9.54 13.91 -1.61
CA GLN A 27 -9.82 13.80 -3.05
C GLN A 27 -10.96 12.83 -3.36
N LEU A 28 -11.46 12.11 -2.36
CA LEU A 28 -12.55 11.16 -2.53
C LEU A 28 -13.90 11.87 -2.61
N SER A 29 -14.84 11.29 -3.36
CA SER A 29 -16.23 11.76 -3.36
C SER A 29 -16.85 11.66 -1.97
N THR A 30 -17.88 12.46 -1.69
CA THR A 30 -18.63 12.38 -0.41
C THR A 30 -19.18 10.98 -0.17
N ALA A 31 -19.65 10.31 -1.23
CA ALA A 31 -20.17 8.94 -1.13
C ALA A 31 -19.09 7.92 -0.74
N THR A 32 -17.85 8.09 -1.23
CA THR A 32 -16.73 7.20 -0.93
C THR A 32 -16.12 7.51 0.43
N ARG A 33 -16.07 8.79 0.81
CA ARG A 33 -15.44 9.25 2.05
C ARG A 33 -16.06 8.64 3.30
N ARG A 34 -17.36 8.33 3.28
CA ARG A 34 -18.07 7.67 4.39
C ARG A 34 -17.52 6.27 4.75
N TYR A 35 -16.74 5.66 3.85
CA TYR A 35 -16.12 4.34 4.08
C TYR A 35 -14.66 4.46 4.54
N VAL A 36 -14.13 5.66 4.67
CA VAL A 36 -12.78 5.90 5.18
C VAL A 36 -12.84 5.92 6.69
N ALA A 37 -12.29 4.89 7.33
CA ALA A 37 -12.23 4.79 8.78
C ALA A 37 -11.07 5.60 9.38
N VAL A 38 -9.95 5.72 8.64
CA VAL A 38 -8.72 6.41 9.06
C VAL A 38 -8.24 7.27 7.88
N ALA A 39 -8.09 8.56 8.10
CA ALA A 39 -7.68 9.52 7.06
C ALA A 39 -6.35 10.22 7.38
N GLU A 40 -5.77 9.94 8.53
CA GLU A 40 -4.55 10.56 9.02
C GLU A 40 -3.36 10.14 8.16
N PRO A 41 -2.41 11.05 7.88
CA PRO A 41 -1.26 10.76 7.04
C PRO A 41 -0.25 9.82 7.71
N VAL A 42 -0.31 9.72 9.05
CA VAL A 42 0.55 8.83 9.82
C VAL A 42 -0.31 7.90 10.67
N VAL A 43 -0.15 6.61 10.46
CA VAL A 43 -0.87 5.55 11.18
C VAL A 43 0.14 4.57 11.75
N ALA A 44 -0.05 4.17 13.01
CA ALA A 44 0.72 3.10 13.63
C ALA A 44 -0.22 1.96 14.03
N ILE A 45 0.05 0.76 13.55
CA ILE A 45 -0.66 -0.46 13.96
C ILE A 45 0.27 -1.20 14.92
N THR A 46 -0.13 -1.30 16.18
CA THR A 46 0.73 -1.79 17.27
C THR A 46 0.32 -3.18 17.75
N HIS A 47 1.28 -3.91 18.30
CA HIS A 47 1.06 -5.22 18.95
C HIS A 47 0.41 -6.29 18.07
N VAL A 48 0.71 -6.28 16.77
CA VAL A 48 0.20 -7.27 15.82
C VAL A 48 1.10 -8.49 15.69
N THR A 49 0.53 -9.59 15.20
CA THR A 49 1.31 -10.65 14.56
C THR A 49 1.53 -10.26 13.09
N LEU A 50 2.77 -10.30 12.63
CA LEU A 50 3.12 -9.95 11.25
C LEU A 50 3.53 -11.20 10.47
N ILE A 51 2.87 -11.39 9.31
CA ILE A 51 3.27 -12.33 8.26
C ILE A 51 3.65 -11.51 7.04
N ASP A 52 4.92 -11.47 6.68
CA ASP A 52 5.44 -10.54 5.67
C ASP A 52 5.42 -11.08 4.22
N GLY A 53 4.94 -12.31 4.04
CA GLY A 53 4.85 -12.94 2.72
C GLY A 53 6.16 -13.51 2.18
N THR A 54 7.25 -13.47 2.93
CA THR A 54 8.56 -14.02 2.53
C THR A 54 8.68 -15.54 2.74
N GLY A 55 7.70 -16.16 3.40
CA GLY A 55 7.76 -17.56 3.84
C GLY A 55 8.44 -17.76 5.19
N ALA A 56 8.91 -16.70 5.84
CA ALA A 56 9.43 -16.75 7.19
C ALA A 56 8.31 -16.98 8.22
N ALA A 57 8.69 -17.45 9.43
CA ALA A 57 7.76 -17.65 10.53
C ALA A 57 7.07 -16.32 10.93
N PRO A 58 5.78 -16.36 11.34
CA PRO A 58 5.09 -15.19 11.83
C PRO A 58 5.85 -14.53 13.01
N ARG A 59 5.93 -13.20 12.99
CA ARG A 59 6.54 -12.42 14.07
C ARG A 59 5.45 -11.82 14.93
N THR A 60 5.45 -12.13 16.22
CA THR A 60 4.49 -11.60 17.19
C THR A 60 4.94 -10.24 17.72
N ASP A 61 4.01 -9.49 18.32
CA ASP A 61 4.25 -8.20 19.00
C ASP A 61 5.02 -7.21 18.13
N GLN A 62 4.55 -7.00 16.90
CA GLN A 62 5.14 -6.07 15.96
C GLN A 62 4.34 -4.78 15.86
N THR A 63 5.05 -3.68 15.55
CA THR A 63 4.46 -2.41 15.16
C THR A 63 4.76 -2.11 13.70
N VAL A 64 3.74 -1.71 12.96
CA VAL A 64 3.83 -1.24 11.57
C VAL A 64 3.48 0.23 11.54
N VAL A 65 4.40 1.08 11.10
CA VAL A 65 4.16 2.52 10.92
C VAL A 65 3.97 2.81 9.44
N ILE A 66 2.86 3.44 9.12
CA ILE A 66 2.51 3.87 7.77
C ILE A 66 2.56 5.40 7.75
N ARG A 67 3.21 5.97 6.74
CA ARG A 67 3.28 7.42 6.50
C ARG A 67 3.00 7.69 5.03
N ASP A 68 2.07 8.57 4.76
CA ASP A 68 1.71 9.00 3.39
C ASP A 68 1.47 7.82 2.44
N GLY A 69 0.74 6.79 2.93
CA GLY A 69 0.40 5.59 2.18
C GLY A 69 1.55 4.60 1.96
N ARG A 70 2.68 4.77 2.64
CA ARG A 70 3.85 3.89 2.57
C ARG A 70 4.21 3.32 3.92
N ILE A 71 4.71 2.09 3.96
CA ILE A 71 5.29 1.52 5.17
C ILE A 71 6.60 2.24 5.47
N ALA A 72 6.64 2.97 6.58
CA ALA A 72 7.79 3.75 7.02
C ALA A 72 8.68 2.98 8.00
N ALA A 73 8.09 2.13 8.84
CA ALA A 73 8.84 1.27 9.78
C ALA A 73 8.06 0.00 10.10
N VAL A 74 8.79 -1.07 10.36
CA VAL A 74 8.27 -2.35 10.87
C VAL A 74 9.28 -2.91 11.85
N GLY A 75 8.84 -3.33 13.04
CA GLY A 75 9.72 -3.94 14.02
C GLY A 75 9.00 -4.30 15.32
N PRO A 76 9.73 -4.84 16.31
CA PRO A 76 9.15 -5.17 17.60
C PRO A 76 8.51 -3.94 18.26
N SER A 77 7.33 -4.11 18.86
CA SER A 77 6.59 -3.00 19.48
C SER A 77 7.38 -2.35 20.63
N SER A 78 8.25 -3.10 21.29
CA SER A 78 9.12 -2.60 22.37
C SER A 78 10.19 -1.61 21.90
N SER A 79 10.56 -1.62 20.61
CA SER A 79 11.65 -0.80 20.07
C SER A 79 11.26 0.08 18.88
N THR A 80 10.09 -0.15 18.29
CA THR A 80 9.62 0.65 17.15
C THR A 80 8.88 1.88 17.66
N ALA A 81 9.46 3.06 17.42
CA ALA A 81 8.88 4.33 17.86
C ALA A 81 7.59 4.62 17.07
N VAL A 82 6.52 4.92 17.81
CA VAL A 82 5.29 5.48 17.24
C VAL A 82 5.45 6.99 17.12
N PRO A 83 5.33 7.58 15.91
CA PRO A 83 5.48 9.02 15.74
C PRO A 83 4.44 9.80 16.54
N ASN A 84 4.83 10.95 17.08
CA ASN A 84 3.91 11.85 17.76
C ASN A 84 2.80 12.30 16.78
N GLY A 85 1.55 12.25 17.25
CA GLY A 85 0.37 12.60 16.44
C GLY A 85 -0.05 11.53 15.44
N ALA A 86 0.57 10.34 15.43
CA ALA A 86 0.09 9.21 14.62
C ALA A 86 -1.27 8.71 15.15
N HIS A 87 -2.17 8.37 14.22
CA HIS A 87 -3.37 7.60 14.56
C HIS A 87 -2.95 6.18 14.92
N THR A 88 -3.14 5.79 16.17
CA THR A 88 -2.71 4.48 16.65
C THR A 88 -3.88 3.49 16.65
N ILE A 89 -3.67 2.35 16.03
CA ILE A 89 -4.60 1.21 16.02
C ILE A 89 -3.98 0.11 16.87
N GLU A 90 -4.62 -0.23 17.98
CA GLU A 90 -4.24 -1.37 18.80
C GLU A 90 -4.61 -2.67 18.07
N GLY A 91 -3.63 -3.47 17.72
CA GLY A 91 -3.79 -4.68 16.92
C GLY A 91 -3.55 -5.97 17.68
N ARG A 92 -3.58 -5.95 18.99
CA ARG A 92 -3.39 -7.15 19.84
C ARG A 92 -4.40 -8.24 19.51
N GLY A 93 -3.91 -9.45 19.23
CA GLY A 93 -4.74 -10.56 18.78
C GLY A 93 -5.08 -10.56 17.29
N HIS A 94 -4.65 -9.56 16.53
CA HIS A 94 -4.83 -9.47 15.09
C HIS A 94 -3.53 -9.78 14.33
N THR A 95 -3.69 -10.17 13.08
CA THR A 95 -2.58 -10.46 12.18
C THR A 95 -2.59 -9.50 11.00
N VAL A 96 -1.42 -8.92 10.70
CA VAL A 96 -1.19 -8.13 9.49
C VAL A 96 -0.51 -9.00 8.45
N ILE A 97 -1.05 -8.98 7.23
CA ILE A 97 -0.52 -9.68 6.06
C ILE A 97 -0.34 -8.69 4.91
N PRO A 98 0.47 -8.98 3.89
CA PRO A 98 0.47 -8.21 2.64
C PRO A 98 -0.91 -8.18 1.99
N GLY A 99 -1.23 -7.09 1.31
CA GLY A 99 -2.48 -6.98 0.57
C GLY A 99 -2.60 -8.09 -0.49
N LEU A 100 -3.78 -8.68 -0.57
CA LEU A 100 -4.08 -9.66 -1.61
C LEU A 100 -4.40 -8.93 -2.91
N VAL A 101 -3.74 -9.34 -4.01
CA VAL A 101 -4.00 -8.82 -5.35
C VAL A 101 -4.69 -9.90 -6.16
N GLY A 102 -5.98 -9.74 -6.40
CA GLY A 102 -6.74 -10.60 -7.32
C GLY A 102 -6.52 -10.13 -8.77
N MET A 103 -5.95 -10.97 -9.60
CA MET A 103 -5.80 -10.69 -11.04
C MET A 103 -7.09 -10.91 -11.81
N HIS A 104 -8.02 -11.67 -11.24
CA HIS A 104 -9.35 -11.94 -11.76
C HIS A 104 -10.27 -12.34 -10.59
N ASP A 105 -11.00 -11.37 -10.06
CA ASP A 105 -11.89 -11.56 -8.92
C ASP A 105 -13.35 -11.29 -9.29
N HIS A 106 -14.23 -12.21 -8.97
CA HIS A 106 -15.68 -12.05 -9.04
C HIS A 106 -16.24 -11.86 -7.62
N LEU A 107 -16.14 -10.65 -7.09
CA LEU A 107 -16.72 -10.31 -5.77
C LEU A 107 -18.24 -10.33 -5.78
N PHE A 108 -18.85 -10.14 -6.96
CA PHE A 108 -20.29 -10.21 -7.15
C PHE A 108 -20.60 -10.94 -8.45
N TYR A 109 -21.21 -12.11 -8.37
CA TYR A 109 -22.00 -12.59 -9.48
C TYR A 109 -23.26 -11.73 -9.54
N MET A 110 -23.34 -10.85 -10.51
CA MET A 110 -24.62 -10.30 -10.87
C MET A 110 -25.49 -11.48 -11.28
N ALA A 111 -26.43 -11.86 -10.44
CA ALA A 111 -27.50 -12.75 -10.86
C ALA A 111 -28.13 -12.07 -12.08
N VAL A 112 -27.80 -12.57 -13.27
CA VAL A 112 -28.48 -12.14 -14.51
C VAL A 112 -29.94 -12.51 -14.29
N GLY A 113 -30.74 -11.49 -14.03
CA GLY A 113 -32.09 -11.61 -13.56
C GLY A 113 -32.86 -12.61 -14.36
N GLY A 114 -33.37 -13.64 -13.66
CA GLY A 114 -34.40 -14.47 -14.20
C GLY A 114 -35.55 -13.56 -14.60
N ARG A 115 -35.85 -13.50 -15.88
CA ARG A 115 -37.14 -13.02 -16.34
C ARG A 115 -38.15 -14.04 -15.83
N ASN A 116 -39.00 -13.61 -14.93
CA ASN A 116 -40.33 -14.15 -14.77
C ASN A 116 -41.27 -13.34 -15.64
#